data_d697c5feaaeac5e541d0bb3f64b1451a
#
_entry.id   d697c5feaaeac5e541d0bb3f64b1451a
#
_cell.length_a   1.000
_cell.length_b   1.000
_cell.length_c   1.000
_cell.angle_alpha   90.00
_cell.angle_beta   90.00
_cell.angle_gamma   90.00
#
_symmetry.space_group_name_H-M   'P 1'
#
loop_
_entity.id
_entity.type
_entity.pdbx_description
1 polymer ?
#
loop_
_entity_poly.entity_id
_entity_poly.type
_entity_poly.pdbx_seq_one_letter_code
_entity_poly.pdbx_strand_id
1 'polypeptide(L)'
;MNYISIDELKNAWIFKHKSLPIKIGDKRMIKPMTANRAKMLWDANISKQVDHPDFFKKGDWPENGKNWADNGKWESIWDSEESALPEQILSHLTWDNNTVVYYCSARDNVIETTWAVFKRCWKNFLFMDDGAILIAKKRKETAQFLSTGYFKVGYKPL
;
A
#
# COMPACT_ATOMS: atom_id res chain seq x y z
N MET A 1 11.15 -19.31 5.50
CA MET A 1 10.16 -18.40 6.10
C MET A 1 9.94 -17.20 5.18
N ASN A 2 8.68 -16.89 4.88
CA ASN A 2 8.35 -15.81 3.96
C ASN A 2 7.74 -14.58 4.64
N TYR A 3 7.20 -14.76 5.83
CA TYR A 3 6.45 -13.74 6.55
C TYR A 3 6.90 -13.64 8.00
N ILE A 4 6.70 -12.46 8.58
CA ILE A 4 6.87 -12.20 10.02
C ILE A 4 5.49 -11.98 10.64
N SER A 5 5.43 -11.95 11.97
CA SER A 5 4.19 -11.61 12.67
C SER A 5 3.87 -10.12 12.52
N ILE A 6 2.56 -9.77 12.48
CA ILE A 6 2.12 -8.38 12.52
C ILE A 6 2.74 -7.66 13.72
N ASP A 7 2.89 -8.35 14.86
CA ASP A 7 3.42 -7.75 16.08
C ASP A 7 4.87 -7.26 15.96
N GLU A 8 5.59 -7.71 14.94
CA GLU A 8 6.96 -7.28 14.66
C GLU A 8 7.03 -5.99 13.84
N LEU A 9 5.91 -5.49 13.33
CA LEU A 9 5.87 -4.25 12.57
C LEU A 9 6.02 -3.04 13.49
N LYS A 10 6.68 -1.99 12.98
CA LYS A 10 6.67 -0.68 13.62
C LYS A 10 5.21 -0.19 13.65
N ASN A 11 4.78 0.33 14.80
CA ASN A 11 3.41 0.80 15.00
C ASN A 11 2.33 -0.31 14.81
N ALA A 12 2.70 -1.56 15.07
CA ALA A 12 1.80 -2.71 14.96
C ALA A 12 0.51 -2.58 15.80
N TRP A 13 0.55 -1.80 16.87
CA TRP A 13 -0.58 -1.58 17.77
C TRP A 13 -1.82 -1.05 17.04
N ILE A 14 -1.65 -0.34 15.91
CA ILE A 14 -2.78 0.20 15.16
C ILE A 14 -3.70 -0.90 14.62
N PHE A 15 -3.18 -2.10 14.40
CA PHE A 15 -3.98 -3.24 13.94
C PHE A 15 -4.82 -3.86 15.07
N LYS A 16 -4.65 -3.38 16.30
CA LYS A 16 -5.42 -3.82 17.48
C LYS A 16 -6.19 -2.68 18.13
N HIS A 17 -6.13 -1.47 17.56
CA HIS A 17 -6.74 -0.28 18.18
C HIS A 17 -8.26 -0.29 18.05
N LYS A 18 -8.95 0.08 19.12
CA LYS A 18 -10.42 0.07 19.19
C LYS A 18 -11.09 1.03 18.21
N SER A 19 -10.44 2.13 17.89
CA SER A 19 -10.98 3.15 16.97
C SER A 19 -10.97 2.69 15.50
N LEU A 20 -10.13 1.71 15.17
CA LEU A 20 -10.01 1.13 13.83
C LEU A 20 -10.02 -0.40 13.96
N PRO A 21 -11.16 -0.99 14.36
CA PRO A 21 -11.21 -2.44 14.63
C PRO A 21 -11.03 -3.26 13.35
N ILE A 22 -10.31 -4.36 13.46
CA ILE A 22 -10.09 -5.30 12.37
C ILE A 22 -10.63 -6.67 12.78
N LYS A 23 -11.40 -7.29 11.91
CA LYS A 23 -11.91 -8.65 12.13
C LYS A 23 -10.77 -9.65 12.14
N ILE A 24 -10.91 -10.71 12.93
CA ILE A 24 -9.88 -11.77 13.05
C ILE A 24 -9.54 -12.37 11.68
N GLY A 25 -10.55 -12.63 10.85
CA GLY A 25 -10.33 -13.16 9.51
C GLY A 25 -9.49 -12.25 8.62
N ASP A 26 -9.72 -10.94 8.72
CA ASP A 26 -8.93 -9.96 7.98
C ASP A 26 -7.48 -9.90 8.49
N LYS A 27 -7.28 -9.94 9.81
CA LYS A 27 -5.94 -9.97 10.40
C LYS A 27 -5.09 -11.12 9.87
N ARG A 28 -5.69 -12.29 9.71
CA ARG A 28 -5.00 -13.47 9.19
C ARG A 28 -4.52 -13.29 7.76
N MET A 29 -5.14 -12.38 7.02
CA MET A 29 -4.80 -12.09 5.63
C MET A 29 -3.81 -10.92 5.51
N ILE A 30 -3.40 -10.32 6.60
CA ILE A 30 -2.37 -9.27 6.61
C ILE A 30 -1.04 -9.94 6.91
N LYS A 31 -0.19 -10.06 5.89
CA LYS A 31 1.03 -10.87 5.94
C LYS A 31 2.28 -10.02 5.68
N PRO A 32 2.91 -9.49 6.73
CA PRO A 32 4.17 -8.77 6.54
C PRO A 32 5.25 -9.74 6.04
N MET A 33 6.01 -9.30 5.04
CA MET A 33 7.10 -10.10 4.49
C MET A 33 8.34 -10.01 5.36
N THR A 34 9.18 -11.06 5.32
CA THR A 34 10.55 -10.95 5.82
C THR A 34 11.26 -9.87 5.04
N ALA A 35 12.29 -9.26 5.64
CA ALA A 35 13.07 -8.20 4.99
C ALA A 35 13.64 -8.66 3.64
N ASN A 36 14.15 -9.88 3.56
CA ASN A 36 14.72 -10.41 2.31
C ASN A 36 13.68 -10.55 1.21
N ARG A 37 12.51 -11.08 1.54
CA ARG A 37 11.42 -11.23 0.56
C ARG A 37 10.90 -9.87 0.10
N ALA A 38 10.78 -8.91 1.02
CA ALA A 38 10.38 -7.55 0.69
C ALA A 38 11.36 -6.90 -0.29
N LYS A 39 12.65 -7.02 -0.04
CA LYS A 39 13.69 -6.47 -0.93
C LYS A 39 13.62 -7.06 -2.33
N MET A 40 13.40 -8.35 -2.44
CA MET A 40 13.28 -9.01 -3.75
C MET A 40 12.08 -8.47 -4.52
N LEU A 41 10.94 -8.30 -3.86
CA LEU A 41 9.74 -7.78 -4.50
C LEU A 41 9.92 -6.32 -4.90
N TRP A 42 10.47 -5.50 -4.01
CA TRP A 42 10.75 -4.09 -4.27
C TRP A 42 11.68 -3.91 -5.47
N ASP A 43 12.81 -4.60 -5.47
CA ASP A 43 13.81 -4.50 -6.53
C ASP A 43 13.25 -4.95 -7.88
N ALA A 44 12.41 -5.97 -7.89
CA ALA A 44 11.83 -6.50 -9.13
C ALA A 44 10.69 -5.63 -9.68
N ASN A 45 9.94 -4.91 -8.84
CA ASN A 45 8.69 -4.27 -9.23
C ASN A 45 8.66 -2.75 -9.06
N ILE A 46 9.51 -2.17 -8.22
CA ILE A 46 9.39 -0.76 -7.84
C ILE A 46 10.63 0.05 -8.19
N SER A 47 11.77 -0.22 -7.56
CA SER A 47 12.98 0.55 -7.80
C SER A 47 14.22 -0.25 -7.48
N LYS A 48 15.26 -0.06 -8.28
CA LYS A 48 16.61 -0.59 -8.01
C LYS A 48 17.57 0.48 -7.49
N GLN A 49 17.08 1.70 -7.33
CA GLN A 49 17.91 2.86 -6.98
C GLN A 49 17.66 3.36 -5.56
N VAL A 50 16.43 3.27 -5.08
CA VAL A 50 16.02 3.84 -3.79
C VAL A 50 15.29 2.80 -2.96
N ASP A 51 15.17 3.07 -1.66
CA ASP A 51 14.61 2.14 -0.68
C ASP A 51 13.32 2.65 -0.01
N HIS A 52 12.80 3.80 -0.47
CA HIS A 52 11.62 4.43 0.13
C HIS A 52 10.82 5.20 -0.92
N PRO A 53 9.46 5.19 -0.86
CA PRO A 53 8.63 5.91 -1.83
C PRO A 53 8.83 7.42 -1.87
N ASP A 54 9.31 8.03 -0.78
CA ASP A 54 9.57 9.48 -0.74
C ASP A 54 10.82 9.88 -1.54
N PHE A 55 11.65 8.93 -1.94
CA PHE A 55 12.95 9.20 -2.55
C PHE A 55 13.07 8.75 -4.02
N PHE A 56 11.96 8.44 -4.69
CA PHE A 56 11.99 8.09 -6.09
C PHE A 56 12.72 9.16 -6.91
N LYS A 57 13.50 8.71 -7.87
CA LYS A 57 14.30 9.60 -8.72
C LYS A 57 14.23 9.19 -10.19
N LYS A 58 14.77 10.02 -11.05
CA LYS A 58 14.79 9.77 -12.50
C LYS A 58 15.27 8.35 -12.80
N GLY A 59 14.49 7.63 -13.61
CA GLY A 59 14.74 6.22 -13.91
C GLY A 59 13.81 5.28 -13.15
N ASP A 60 13.28 5.69 -12.00
CA ASP A 60 12.24 4.94 -11.31
C ASP A 60 10.90 5.23 -11.97
N TRP A 61 10.11 4.18 -12.24
CA TRP A 61 8.83 4.40 -12.92
C TRP A 61 7.85 5.26 -12.10
N PRO A 62 7.83 5.23 -10.75
CA PRO A 62 6.94 6.12 -9.99
C PRO A 62 7.27 7.61 -10.14
N GLU A 63 8.49 7.96 -10.56
CA GLU A 63 8.89 9.35 -10.78
C GLU A 63 8.49 9.86 -12.17
N ASN A 64 8.12 8.97 -13.08
CA ASN A 64 7.69 9.36 -14.42
C ASN A 64 6.22 9.78 -14.42
N GLY A 65 5.95 11.06 -14.64
CA GLY A 65 4.59 11.61 -14.64
C GLY A 65 3.65 10.98 -15.65
N LYS A 66 4.18 10.38 -16.72
CA LYS A 66 3.37 9.71 -17.74
C LYS A 66 2.67 8.45 -17.22
N ASN A 67 3.17 7.87 -16.14
CA ASN A 67 2.57 6.68 -15.55
C ASN A 67 1.36 6.99 -14.67
N TRP A 68 1.13 8.25 -14.33
CA TRP A 68 0.06 8.67 -13.42
C TRP A 68 -1.09 9.31 -14.19
N ALA A 69 -2.32 8.90 -13.85
CA ALA A 69 -3.54 9.30 -14.56
C ALA A 69 -4.38 10.30 -13.78
N ASP A 70 -4.39 10.22 -12.44
CA ASP A 70 -5.23 11.07 -11.60
C ASP A 70 -4.62 11.20 -10.21
N ASN A 71 -5.11 12.17 -9.43
CA ASN A 71 -4.63 12.39 -8.06
C ASN A 71 -5.77 12.98 -7.20
N GLY A 72 -5.55 13.00 -5.89
CA GLY A 72 -6.51 13.55 -4.94
C GLY A 72 -5.92 13.56 -3.54
N LYS A 73 -6.78 13.79 -2.55
CA LYS A 73 -6.39 13.80 -1.14
C LYS A 73 -6.94 12.57 -0.43
N TRP A 74 -6.08 11.82 0.27
CA TRP A 74 -6.53 10.72 1.11
C TRP A 74 -6.70 11.15 2.57
N GLU A 75 -5.93 12.15 3.03
CA GLU A 75 -5.89 12.54 4.45
C GLU A 75 -7.23 13.06 4.93
N SER A 76 -7.92 13.89 4.16
CA SER A 76 -9.23 14.42 4.54
C SER A 76 -10.29 13.32 4.66
N ILE A 77 -10.23 12.31 3.81
CA ILE A 77 -11.14 11.15 3.90
C ILE A 77 -10.76 10.29 5.10
N TRP A 78 -9.47 10.10 5.35
CA TRP A 78 -8.97 9.36 6.51
C TRP A 78 -9.46 9.99 7.83
N ASP A 79 -9.42 11.33 7.91
CA ASP A 79 -9.83 12.10 9.09
C ASP A 79 -11.35 12.17 9.25
N SER A 80 -12.12 11.81 8.22
CA SER A 80 -13.58 11.85 8.23
C SER A 80 -14.16 10.56 8.80
N GLU A 81 -15.50 10.53 8.96
CA GLU A 81 -16.22 9.33 9.37
C GLU A 81 -16.43 8.36 8.20
N GLU A 82 -16.08 8.76 6.98
CA GLU A 82 -16.18 7.91 5.80
C GLU A 82 -15.24 6.71 5.92
N SER A 83 -15.78 5.51 5.78
CA SER A 83 -15.00 4.27 5.91
C SER A 83 -14.37 3.82 4.60
N ALA A 84 -14.87 4.28 3.46
CA ALA A 84 -14.39 3.86 2.16
C ALA A 84 -13.18 4.68 1.70
N LEU A 85 -12.33 4.05 0.87
CA LEU A 85 -11.28 4.74 0.15
C LEU A 85 -11.86 5.84 -0.74
N PRO A 86 -11.05 6.87 -1.08
CA PRO A 86 -11.47 7.87 -2.06
C PRO A 86 -11.99 7.24 -3.35
N GLU A 87 -13.06 7.83 -3.90
CA GLU A 87 -13.76 7.30 -5.08
C GLU A 87 -12.82 7.13 -6.28
N GLN A 88 -11.90 8.04 -6.49
CA GLN A 88 -10.93 7.98 -7.59
C GLN A 88 -10.04 6.74 -7.50
N ILE A 89 -9.69 6.31 -6.30
CA ILE A 89 -8.91 5.09 -6.09
C ILE A 89 -9.77 3.87 -6.42
N LEU A 90 -10.99 3.83 -5.89
CA LEU A 90 -11.90 2.70 -6.14
C LEU A 90 -12.27 2.56 -7.61
N SER A 91 -12.43 3.68 -8.34
CA SER A 91 -12.72 3.65 -9.78
C SER A 91 -11.54 3.18 -10.60
N HIS A 92 -10.31 3.46 -10.15
CA HIS A 92 -9.09 3.12 -10.90
C HIS A 92 -8.63 1.70 -10.61
N LEU A 93 -8.63 1.29 -9.35
CA LEU A 93 -8.19 -0.04 -8.93
C LEU A 93 -9.37 -1.02 -8.97
N THR A 94 -9.73 -1.42 -10.18
CA THR A 94 -10.88 -2.30 -10.45
C THR A 94 -10.55 -3.78 -10.26
N TRP A 95 -9.73 -4.07 -9.27
CA TRP A 95 -9.31 -5.45 -8.96
C TRP A 95 -10.42 -6.25 -8.31
N ASP A 96 -10.39 -7.56 -8.53
CA ASP A 96 -11.25 -8.48 -7.80
C ASP A 96 -10.88 -8.48 -6.31
N ASN A 97 -11.83 -8.77 -5.45
CA ASN A 97 -11.61 -8.82 -4.00
C ASN A 97 -10.48 -9.77 -3.59
N ASN A 98 -10.29 -10.86 -4.33
CA ASN A 98 -9.26 -11.85 -4.04
C ASN A 98 -7.89 -11.51 -4.64
N THR A 99 -7.76 -10.42 -5.35
CA THR A 99 -6.48 -10.01 -5.94
C THR A 99 -5.46 -9.80 -4.83
N VAL A 100 -4.29 -10.41 -4.98
CA VAL A 100 -3.17 -10.22 -4.04
C VAL A 100 -2.56 -8.85 -4.28
N VAL A 101 -2.46 -8.06 -3.21
CA VAL A 101 -1.87 -6.73 -3.26
C VAL A 101 -0.66 -6.65 -2.33
N TYR A 102 0.24 -5.74 -2.66
CA TYR A 102 1.46 -5.49 -1.88
C TYR A 102 1.49 -4.02 -1.49
N TYR A 103 1.44 -3.78 -0.18
CA TYR A 103 1.57 -2.46 0.40
C TYR A 103 3.04 -2.21 0.73
N CYS A 104 3.69 -1.36 -0.05
CA CYS A 104 5.13 -1.16 0.02
C CYS A 104 5.45 0.20 0.63
N SER A 105 5.78 0.22 1.92
CA SER A 105 6.15 1.45 2.62
C SER A 105 7.66 1.70 2.59
N ALA A 106 8.45 0.64 2.39
CA ALA A 106 9.90 0.72 2.22
C ALA A 106 10.39 -0.56 1.54
N ARG A 107 11.63 -0.55 1.07
CA ARG A 107 12.24 -1.72 0.42
C ARG A 107 12.23 -2.96 1.32
N ASP A 108 12.40 -2.78 2.62
CA ASP A 108 12.41 -3.86 3.59
C ASP A 108 11.10 -3.99 4.38
N ASN A 109 10.07 -3.26 3.98
CA ASN A 109 8.78 -3.27 4.68
C ASN A 109 7.63 -3.34 3.66
N VAL A 110 7.26 -4.55 3.31
CA VAL A 110 6.16 -4.86 2.38
C VAL A 110 5.18 -5.79 3.07
N ILE A 111 3.90 -5.47 2.96
CA ILE A 111 2.82 -6.29 3.51
C ILE A 111 1.98 -6.82 2.36
N GLU A 112 1.84 -8.15 2.31
CA GLU A 112 0.94 -8.83 1.39
C GLU A 112 -0.44 -8.98 2.01
N THR A 113 -1.48 -8.69 1.24
CA THR A 113 -2.86 -8.95 1.65
C THR A 113 -3.73 -9.10 0.40
N THR A 114 -5.05 -9.10 0.55
CA THR A 114 -5.97 -9.08 -0.58
C THR A 114 -6.55 -7.68 -0.74
N TRP A 115 -7.06 -7.39 -1.95
CA TRP A 115 -7.71 -6.11 -2.22
C TRP A 115 -8.89 -5.86 -1.27
N ALA A 116 -9.70 -6.90 -1.02
CA ALA A 116 -10.83 -6.78 -0.10
C ALA A 116 -10.40 -6.37 1.31
N VAL A 117 -9.36 -6.99 1.84
CA VAL A 117 -8.85 -6.69 3.18
C VAL A 117 -8.25 -5.28 3.22
N PHE A 118 -7.47 -4.91 2.20
CA PHE A 118 -6.90 -3.56 2.15
C PHE A 118 -8.00 -2.49 2.14
N LYS A 119 -9.05 -2.68 1.34
CA LYS A 119 -10.17 -1.72 1.30
C LYS A 119 -10.83 -1.55 2.65
N ARG A 120 -10.95 -2.61 3.44
CA ARG A 120 -11.54 -2.54 4.78
C ARG A 120 -10.60 -1.95 5.83
N CYS A 121 -9.30 -2.09 5.65
CA CYS A 121 -8.29 -1.75 6.65
C CYS A 121 -7.36 -0.60 6.23
N TRP A 122 -7.68 0.11 5.14
CA TRP A 122 -6.76 1.12 4.57
C TRP A 122 -6.38 2.21 5.58
N LYS A 123 -7.27 2.56 6.49
CA LYS A 123 -6.96 3.57 7.52
C LYS A 123 -5.91 3.07 8.51
N ASN A 124 -5.93 1.77 8.83
CA ASN A 124 -4.91 1.17 9.67
C ASN A 124 -3.55 1.19 8.97
N PHE A 125 -3.51 0.80 7.71
CA PHE A 125 -2.27 0.80 6.93
C PHE A 125 -1.67 2.21 6.82
N LEU A 126 -2.47 3.21 6.49
CA LEU A 126 -1.97 4.58 6.31
C LEU A 126 -1.67 5.28 7.64
N PHE A 127 -2.23 4.82 8.74
CA PHE A 127 -1.81 5.29 10.06
C PHE A 127 -0.42 4.75 10.43
N MET A 128 -0.18 3.49 10.08
CA MET A 128 1.11 2.85 10.36
C MET A 128 2.25 3.55 9.61
N ASP A 129 2.02 3.87 8.33
CA ASP A 129 2.98 4.53 7.46
C ASP A 129 2.24 5.52 6.55
N ASP A 130 2.55 6.81 6.65
CA ASP A 130 1.88 7.88 5.90
C ASP A 130 2.15 7.85 4.41
N GLY A 131 3.13 7.08 3.96
CA GLY A 131 3.51 7.02 2.56
C GLY A 131 3.79 5.59 2.14
N ALA A 132 3.19 5.18 1.02
CA ALA A 132 3.41 3.84 0.49
C ALA A 132 2.97 3.79 -0.96
N ILE A 133 3.47 2.78 -1.67
CA ILE A 133 2.99 2.46 -3.00
C ILE A 133 2.29 1.10 -2.94
N LEU A 134 1.10 1.04 -3.52
CA LEU A 134 0.28 -0.17 -3.56
C LEU A 134 0.30 -0.74 -4.97
N ILE A 135 0.76 -1.96 -5.11
CA ILE A 135 0.76 -2.69 -6.37
C ILE A 135 0.02 -4.02 -6.20
N ALA A 136 -0.36 -4.62 -7.29
CA ALA A 136 -1.04 -5.91 -7.26
C ALA A 136 -0.31 -6.93 -8.12
N LYS A 137 -0.39 -8.18 -7.70
CA LYS A 137 0.24 -9.28 -8.43
C LYS A 137 -0.36 -9.42 -9.82
N LYS A 138 0.50 -9.36 -10.85
CA LYS A 138 0.11 -9.51 -12.25
C LYS A 138 -0.89 -8.45 -12.74
N ARG A 139 -0.89 -7.27 -12.14
CA ARG A 139 -1.74 -6.15 -12.54
C ARG A 139 -0.87 -4.92 -12.77
N LYS A 140 -1.29 -4.07 -13.68
CA LYS A 140 -0.57 -2.83 -14.00
C LYS A 140 -1.07 -1.62 -13.22
N GLU A 141 -2.33 -1.63 -12.78
CA GLU A 141 -2.89 -0.52 -12.00
C GLU A 141 -2.15 -0.38 -10.68
N THR A 142 -1.95 0.85 -10.24
CA THR A 142 -1.22 1.14 -9.00
C THR A 142 -1.74 2.43 -8.37
N ALA A 143 -1.48 2.57 -7.07
CA ALA A 143 -1.74 3.79 -6.33
C ALA A 143 -0.54 4.11 -5.45
N GLN A 144 -0.21 5.40 -5.34
CA GLN A 144 0.78 5.86 -4.37
C GLN A 144 0.12 6.79 -3.37
N PHE A 145 0.30 6.52 -2.10
CA PHE A 145 -0.14 7.37 -1.00
C PHE A 145 1.07 8.18 -0.54
N LEU A 146 0.97 9.50 -0.64
CA LEU A 146 2.08 10.38 -0.32
C LEU A 146 1.99 10.84 1.14
N SER A 147 3.13 10.98 1.79
CA SER A 147 3.20 11.46 3.18
C SER A 147 2.63 12.88 3.35
N THR A 148 2.45 13.61 2.26
CA THR A 148 1.83 14.94 2.25
C THR A 148 0.29 14.90 2.35
N GLY A 149 -0.33 13.72 2.39
CA GLY A 149 -1.78 13.57 2.49
C GLY A 149 -2.50 13.45 1.15
N TYR A 150 -1.74 13.37 0.05
CA TYR A 150 -2.28 13.21 -1.31
C TYR A 150 -2.05 11.79 -1.79
N PHE A 151 -2.78 11.41 -2.83
CA PHE A 151 -2.55 10.16 -3.55
C PHE A 151 -2.49 10.41 -5.05
N LYS A 152 -1.93 9.46 -5.76
CA LYS A 152 -2.03 9.42 -7.22
C LYS A 152 -2.27 7.97 -7.65
N VAL A 153 -3.01 7.82 -8.74
CA VAL A 153 -3.31 6.51 -9.34
C VAL A 153 -2.82 6.50 -10.77
N GLY A 154 -2.35 5.34 -11.20
CA GLY A 154 -1.77 5.21 -12.52
C GLY A 154 -1.44 3.77 -12.86
N TYR A 155 -0.39 3.58 -13.66
CA TYR A 155 -0.04 2.28 -14.21
C TYR A 155 1.44 2.00 -14.07
N LYS A 156 1.72 0.86 -13.45
CA LYS A 156 3.07 0.32 -13.35
C LYS A 156 3.46 -0.28 -14.72
N PRO A 157 4.67 -0.08 -15.21
CA PRO A 157 5.13 -0.79 -16.42
C PRO A 157 5.19 -2.29 -16.15
N LEU A 158 4.88 -3.08 -17.16
CA LEU A 158 4.93 -4.55 -17.07
C LEU A 158 6.21 -5.10 -17.64
#